data_c812c6bb0ed1aa57643d1c5cf4e3531a
#
_entry.id   c812c6bb0ed1aa57643d1c5cf4e3531a
#
_cell.length_a   1.000
_cell.length_b   1.000
_cell.length_c   1.000
_cell.angle_alpha   90.00
_cell.angle_beta   90.00
_cell.angle_gamma   90.00
#
_symmetry.space_group_name_H-M   'P 1'
#
loop_
_entity.id
_entity.type
_entity.pdbx_description
1 polymer ?
#
loop_
_entity_poly.entity_id
_entity_poly.type
_entity_poly.pdbx_seq_one_letter_code
_entity_poly.pdbx_strand_id
1 'polypeptide(L)'
;MRRQLACICILGISVLPLAAQEAGRDTIAGKVHEIEKVVVTARRLPNKVTSAVPVQTMSKQEMERLGIQGMADAVRRFAGANVKDYGGIGGLKTVSIRSMGAPHTAVSYDGVAVSNCLAGQIDIGRFSTDNVEMLSLAVGQGEDLLQSARLYASAGVLNIETEKPHLEEGRNTAFRVRMKGGSFGYVSPSLRWWQRVGDRTRLAVNADYMRADGVYPFTLVNGKYVTKEKRHNSAIYSWQGEAALYHTFGDGGELDVKGGY
;
A
#
# COMPACT_ATOMS: atom_id res chain seq x y z
N MET A 1 -46.58 16.44 -14.19
CA MET A 1 -46.32 17.90 -14.33
C MET A 1 -45.06 18.26 -13.57
N ARG A 2 -44.17 19.02 -14.27
CA ARG A 2 -42.90 19.66 -13.82
C ARG A 2 -41.73 18.70 -13.57
N ARG A 3 -40.80 18.44 -14.50
CA ARG A 3 -39.89 19.28 -15.34
C ARG A 3 -38.83 19.99 -14.51
N GLN A 4 -37.58 19.41 -14.69
CA GLN A 4 -36.34 20.10 -15.03
C GLN A 4 -35.62 20.85 -13.91
N LEU A 5 -34.33 20.45 -13.72
CA LEU A 5 -33.23 21.36 -14.03
C LEU A 5 -31.90 20.57 -14.07
N ALA A 6 -31.46 20.36 -15.32
CA ALA A 6 -30.09 19.94 -15.58
C ALA A 6 -29.21 21.20 -15.54
N CYS A 7 -28.23 21.23 -14.61
CA CYS A 7 -27.15 22.22 -14.66
C CYS A 7 -26.01 21.66 -15.51
N ILE A 8 -25.94 22.13 -16.74
CA ILE A 8 -24.82 21.94 -17.66
C ILE A 8 -23.75 22.96 -17.28
N CYS A 9 -22.67 22.51 -16.62
CA CYS A 9 -21.45 23.31 -16.53
C CYS A 9 -20.64 23.11 -17.81
N ILE A 10 -20.77 24.05 -18.74
CA ILE A 10 -19.91 24.18 -19.91
C ILE A 10 -18.59 24.75 -19.47
N LEU A 11 -17.54 23.91 -19.42
CA LEU A 11 -16.18 24.39 -19.28
C LEU A 11 -15.75 24.99 -20.64
N GLY A 12 -15.55 26.29 -20.64
CA GLY A 12 -14.97 27.01 -21.75
C GLY A 12 -13.49 26.62 -21.94
N ILE A 13 -13.20 25.97 -23.05
CA ILE A 13 -11.84 25.74 -23.51
C ILE A 13 -11.35 27.07 -24.10
N SER A 14 -10.52 27.78 -23.35
CA SER A 14 -9.78 28.94 -23.85
C SER A 14 -8.62 28.45 -24.73
N VAL A 15 -8.75 28.66 -26.02
CA VAL A 15 -7.68 28.49 -27.01
C VAL A 15 -6.66 29.60 -26.81
N LEU A 16 -5.50 29.28 -26.27
CA LEU A 16 -4.35 30.19 -26.22
C LEU A 16 -3.66 30.19 -27.58
N PRO A 17 -3.36 31.37 -28.16
CA PRO A 17 -2.60 31.45 -29.39
C PRO A 17 -1.14 31.03 -29.17
N LEU A 18 -0.67 30.12 -30.00
CA LEU A 18 0.72 29.69 -30.07
C LEU A 18 1.53 30.82 -30.73
N ALA A 19 2.19 31.64 -29.92
CA ALA A 19 3.19 32.58 -30.41
C ALA A 19 4.47 31.80 -30.71
N ALA A 20 4.83 31.70 -31.99
CA ALA A 20 6.11 31.19 -32.43
C ALA A 20 7.19 32.19 -31.98
N GLN A 21 8.06 31.75 -31.08
CA GLN A 21 9.22 32.54 -30.65
C GLN A 21 10.38 32.23 -31.55
N GLU A 22 10.93 33.27 -32.15
CA GLU A 22 12.12 33.23 -33.01
C GLU A 22 13.32 32.64 -32.25
N ALA A 23 14.07 31.79 -32.96
CA ALA A 23 15.32 31.23 -32.51
C ALA A 23 16.40 32.31 -32.35
N GLY A 24 16.55 32.82 -31.14
CA GLY A 24 17.73 33.58 -30.75
C GLY A 24 18.93 32.65 -30.63
N ARG A 25 19.97 32.92 -31.38
CA ARG A 25 21.29 32.32 -31.22
C ARG A 25 21.84 32.72 -29.85
N ASP A 26 21.72 31.85 -28.88
CA ASP A 26 22.44 32.03 -27.62
C ASP A 26 23.81 31.39 -27.69
N THR A 27 24.78 32.27 -27.68
CA THR A 27 26.19 32.00 -27.39
C THR A 27 26.30 31.31 -26.05
N ILE A 28 26.96 30.16 -26.02
CA ILE A 28 27.28 29.41 -24.82
C ILE A 28 28.30 30.22 -23.99
N ALA A 29 27.81 31.12 -23.15
CA ALA A 29 28.58 31.73 -22.08
C ALA A 29 28.29 30.92 -20.80
N GLY A 30 29.32 30.29 -20.27
CA GLY A 30 29.25 29.32 -19.18
C GLY A 30 28.47 29.78 -17.96
N LYS A 31 27.26 29.31 -17.79
CA LYS A 31 26.64 29.18 -16.49
C LYS A 31 27.09 27.85 -15.91
N VAL A 32 28.00 27.91 -14.97
CA VAL A 32 28.29 26.79 -14.08
C VAL A 32 26.99 26.50 -13.30
N HIS A 33 26.26 25.49 -13.72
CA HIS A 33 25.19 24.95 -12.89
C HIS A 33 25.87 24.21 -11.76
N GLU A 34 25.87 24.80 -10.58
CA GLU A 34 26.16 24.07 -9.34
C GLU A 34 25.12 22.96 -9.22
N ILE A 35 25.55 21.73 -9.41
CA ILE A 35 24.68 20.57 -9.19
C ILE A 35 24.47 20.50 -7.69
N GLU A 36 23.26 20.78 -7.25
CA GLU A 36 22.87 20.59 -5.87
C GLU A 36 23.29 19.19 -5.40
N LYS A 37 24.01 19.16 -4.28
CA LYS A 37 24.53 17.92 -3.71
C LYS A 37 23.37 16.98 -3.42
N VAL A 38 23.14 16.01 -4.30
CA VAL A 38 22.17 14.95 -4.06
C VAL A 38 22.72 14.08 -2.94
N VAL A 39 22.24 14.30 -1.72
CA VAL A 39 22.48 13.40 -0.60
C VAL A 39 21.62 12.16 -0.81
N VAL A 40 22.20 11.15 -1.42
CA VAL A 40 21.57 9.83 -1.51
C VAL A 40 21.67 9.20 -0.12
N THR A 41 20.64 9.37 0.68
CA THR A 41 20.48 8.62 1.91
C THR A 41 20.05 7.21 1.53
N ALA A 42 21.00 6.35 1.27
CA ALA A 42 20.71 4.93 1.07
C ALA A 42 20.21 4.37 2.40
N ARG A 43 18.90 4.18 2.53
CA ARG A 43 18.32 3.37 3.60
C ARG A 43 18.88 1.97 3.41
N ARG A 44 19.60 1.45 4.41
CA ARG A 44 20.11 0.08 4.38
C ARG A 44 18.91 -0.85 4.24
N LEU A 45 18.65 -1.33 3.05
CA LEU A 45 17.78 -2.49 2.87
C LEU A 45 18.39 -3.64 3.69
N PRO A 46 17.59 -4.40 4.45
CA PRO A 46 18.11 -5.57 5.13
C PRO A 46 18.82 -6.42 4.08
N ASN A 47 20.11 -6.61 4.31
CA ASN A 47 20.99 -7.24 3.33
C ASN A 47 20.56 -8.70 3.21
N LYS A 48 19.99 -9.08 2.07
CA LYS A 48 19.59 -10.48 1.78
C LYS A 48 20.73 -11.50 2.03
N VAL A 49 21.95 -10.99 2.07
CA VAL A 49 23.19 -11.79 2.20
C VAL A 49 23.62 -11.96 3.65
N THR A 50 23.17 -11.11 4.58
CA THR A 50 23.59 -11.13 6.00
C THR A 50 22.58 -11.80 6.93
N SER A 51 21.38 -12.13 6.45
CA SER A 51 20.40 -12.85 7.26
C SER A 51 20.66 -14.36 7.21
N ALA A 52 20.72 -15.00 8.36
CA ALA A 52 20.84 -16.45 8.49
C ALA A 52 19.60 -17.19 7.97
N VAL A 53 18.48 -16.49 7.85
CA VAL A 53 17.22 -17.02 7.31
C VAL A 53 16.93 -16.45 5.93
N PRO A 54 16.28 -17.23 5.03
CA PRO A 54 15.84 -16.71 3.73
C PRO A 54 14.83 -15.58 3.91
N VAL A 55 15.20 -14.37 3.51
CA VAL A 55 14.33 -13.20 3.50
C VAL A 55 14.11 -12.75 2.06
N GLN A 56 12.85 -12.60 1.67
CA GLN A 56 12.43 -12.01 0.41
C GLN A 56 11.84 -10.64 0.70
N THR A 57 12.20 -9.63 -0.06
CA THR A 57 11.73 -8.26 0.14
C THR A 57 11.13 -7.70 -1.14
N MET A 58 10.14 -6.84 -1.00
CA MET A 58 9.52 -6.08 -2.09
C MET A 58 9.30 -4.65 -1.62
N SER A 59 9.94 -3.71 -2.29
CA SER A 59 9.79 -2.29 -1.98
C SER A 59 8.52 -1.70 -2.61
N LYS A 60 8.09 -0.55 -2.11
CA LYS A 60 6.99 0.23 -2.70
C LYS A 60 7.20 0.49 -4.19
N GLN A 61 8.40 0.91 -4.57
CA GLN A 61 8.74 1.18 -5.97
C GLN A 61 8.62 -0.08 -6.84
N GLU A 62 8.99 -1.22 -6.32
CA GLU A 62 8.84 -2.50 -7.02
C GLU A 62 7.37 -2.90 -7.15
N MET A 63 6.56 -2.72 -6.11
CA MET A 63 5.12 -2.95 -6.16
C MET A 63 4.45 -2.05 -7.22
N GLU A 64 4.82 -0.77 -7.28
CA GLU A 64 4.31 0.18 -8.26
C GLU A 64 4.73 -0.18 -9.69
N ARG A 65 6.00 -0.54 -9.90
CA ARG A 65 6.52 -0.99 -11.20
C ARG A 65 5.84 -2.26 -11.71
N LEU A 66 5.51 -3.18 -10.81
CA LEU A 66 4.82 -4.43 -11.13
C LEU A 66 3.29 -4.25 -11.24
N GLY A 67 2.74 -3.06 -11.00
CA GLY A 67 1.32 -2.78 -11.06
C GLY A 67 0.50 -3.53 -10.01
N ILE A 68 1.08 -3.82 -8.85
CA ILE A 68 0.43 -4.54 -7.76
C ILE A 68 -0.70 -3.70 -7.18
N GLN A 69 -1.92 -4.26 -7.16
CA GLN A 69 -3.11 -3.57 -6.71
C GLN A 69 -3.46 -3.86 -5.24
N GLY A 70 -3.09 -5.02 -4.73
CA GLY A 70 -3.44 -5.45 -3.39
C GLY A 70 -2.35 -6.27 -2.70
N MET A 71 -2.43 -6.37 -1.38
CA MET A 71 -1.47 -7.11 -0.56
C MET A 71 -1.35 -8.58 -0.99
N ALA A 72 -2.47 -9.21 -1.32
CA ALA A 72 -2.47 -10.60 -1.79
C ALA A 72 -1.67 -10.80 -3.07
N ASP A 73 -1.71 -9.82 -3.99
CA ASP A 73 -0.96 -9.89 -5.25
C ASP A 73 0.55 -9.70 -5.01
N ALA A 74 0.92 -8.86 -4.05
CA ALA A 74 2.30 -8.72 -3.63
C ALA A 74 2.83 -10.02 -3.04
N VAL A 75 2.09 -10.61 -2.11
CA VAL A 75 2.51 -11.85 -1.41
C VAL A 75 2.61 -13.04 -2.36
N ARG A 76 1.76 -13.14 -3.38
CA ARG A 76 1.86 -14.19 -4.42
C ARG A 76 3.18 -14.19 -5.18
N ARG A 77 3.92 -13.09 -5.15
CA ARG A 77 5.25 -12.97 -5.80
C ARG A 77 6.38 -13.57 -4.98
N PHE A 78 6.15 -13.82 -3.70
CA PHE A 78 7.15 -14.45 -2.85
C PHE A 78 7.20 -15.97 -3.08
N ALA A 79 8.40 -16.50 -3.25
CA ALA A 79 8.60 -17.93 -3.39
C ALA A 79 8.21 -18.67 -2.11
N GLY A 80 7.42 -19.72 -2.23
CA GLY A 80 6.94 -20.53 -1.10
C GLY A 80 5.76 -19.92 -0.35
N ALA A 81 5.26 -18.75 -0.74
CA ALA A 81 4.00 -18.19 -0.24
C ALA A 81 2.83 -18.67 -1.10
N ASN A 82 1.77 -19.12 -0.44
CA ASN A 82 0.51 -19.48 -1.07
C ASN A 82 -0.60 -18.62 -0.49
N VAL A 83 -1.33 -17.91 -1.34
CA VAL A 83 -2.46 -17.06 -0.97
C VAL A 83 -3.76 -17.73 -1.39
N LYS A 84 -4.60 -18.05 -0.41
CA LYS A 84 -5.97 -18.48 -0.66
C LYS A 84 -6.89 -17.27 -0.66
N ASP A 85 -7.69 -17.15 -1.70
CA ASP A 85 -8.68 -16.10 -1.89
C ASP A 85 -10.08 -16.71 -1.83
N TYR A 86 -10.88 -16.28 -0.87
CA TYR A 86 -12.19 -16.82 -0.59
C TYR A 86 -13.35 -15.98 -1.16
N GLY A 87 -13.08 -15.07 -2.07
CA GLY A 87 -14.19 -14.31 -2.66
C GLY A 87 -13.84 -13.11 -3.52
N GLY A 88 -12.61 -12.96 -3.98
CA GLY A 88 -12.19 -11.84 -4.82
C GLY A 88 -12.08 -10.52 -4.05
N ILE A 89 -12.63 -9.44 -4.61
CA ILE A 89 -12.60 -8.13 -3.96
C ILE A 89 -13.45 -8.20 -2.67
N GLY A 90 -12.83 -7.85 -1.53
CA GLY A 90 -13.46 -7.89 -0.21
C GLY A 90 -13.63 -9.27 0.40
N GLY A 91 -13.26 -10.33 -0.30
CA GLY A 91 -13.20 -11.67 0.29
C GLY A 91 -11.98 -11.85 1.19
N LEU A 92 -12.09 -12.76 2.14
CA LEU A 92 -10.99 -13.16 3.02
C LEU A 92 -9.81 -13.67 2.19
N LYS A 93 -8.62 -13.16 2.47
CA LYS A 93 -7.36 -13.60 1.85
C LYS A 93 -6.38 -14.02 2.91
N THR A 94 -6.04 -15.30 2.90
CA THR A 94 -5.10 -15.87 3.88
C THR A 94 -3.81 -16.25 3.20
N VAL A 95 -2.70 -16.18 3.94
CA VAL A 95 -1.38 -16.58 3.48
C VAL A 95 -0.90 -17.80 4.24
N SER A 96 -0.31 -18.75 3.52
CA SER A 96 0.41 -19.88 4.10
C SER A 96 1.80 -19.98 3.48
N ILE A 97 2.77 -20.34 4.31
CA ILE A 97 4.17 -20.49 3.90
C ILE A 97 4.50 -21.98 3.85
N ARG A 98 5.11 -22.42 2.75
CA ARG A 98 5.51 -23.82 2.52
C ARG A 98 4.40 -24.84 2.84
N SER A 99 3.17 -24.49 2.55
CA SER A 99 1.98 -25.34 2.77
C SER A 99 1.71 -25.72 4.23
N MET A 100 2.32 -25.03 5.21
CA MET A 100 2.11 -25.31 6.63
C MET A 100 0.77 -24.80 7.17
N GLY A 101 0.00 -24.08 6.35
CA GLY A 101 -1.31 -23.55 6.71
C GLY A 101 -1.27 -22.11 7.24
N ALA A 102 -2.37 -21.40 7.06
CA ALA A 102 -2.47 -19.99 7.44
C ALA A 102 -2.31 -19.71 8.95
N PRO A 103 -2.76 -20.58 9.87
CA PRO A 103 -2.57 -20.36 11.31
C PRO A 103 -1.10 -20.36 11.74
N HIS A 104 -0.20 -20.97 10.96
CA HIS A 104 1.22 -21.05 11.26
C HIS A 104 2.04 -19.93 10.59
N THR A 105 1.39 -19.05 9.87
CA THR A 105 2.01 -17.87 9.27
C THR A 105 1.69 -16.64 10.10
N ALA A 106 2.71 -15.99 10.64
CA ALA A 106 2.53 -14.75 11.37
C ALA A 106 2.56 -13.55 10.42
N VAL A 107 1.84 -12.51 10.80
CA VAL A 107 1.88 -11.21 10.14
C VAL A 107 2.31 -10.18 11.16
N SER A 108 3.29 -9.39 10.81
CA SER A 108 3.76 -8.25 11.58
C SER A 108 3.44 -6.95 10.84
N TYR A 109 2.93 -5.98 11.55
CA TYR A 109 2.67 -4.64 11.05
C TYR A 109 3.52 -3.66 11.84
N ASP A 110 4.55 -3.10 11.22
CA ASP A 110 5.58 -2.26 11.84
C ASP A 110 6.20 -2.87 13.11
N GLY A 111 6.51 -4.17 13.04
CA GLY A 111 7.12 -4.90 14.16
C GLY A 111 6.11 -5.47 15.17
N VAL A 112 4.85 -5.06 15.11
CA VAL A 112 3.81 -5.56 16.02
C VAL A 112 3.09 -6.75 15.40
N ALA A 113 3.03 -7.87 16.16
CA ALA A 113 2.32 -9.06 15.71
C ALA A 113 0.80 -8.79 15.63
N VAL A 114 0.26 -8.91 14.42
CA VAL A 114 -1.18 -8.86 14.21
C VAL A 114 -1.76 -10.26 14.35
N SER A 115 -2.86 -10.38 15.06
CA SER A 115 -3.52 -11.66 15.24
C SER A 115 -5.04 -11.55 15.24
N ASN A 116 -5.69 -12.59 14.74
CA ASN A 116 -7.11 -12.77 14.91
C ASN A 116 -7.31 -13.84 15.99
N CYS A 117 -7.79 -13.42 17.16
CA CYS A 117 -7.97 -14.32 18.32
C CYS A 117 -9.03 -15.39 18.08
N LEU A 118 -9.98 -15.16 17.17
CA LEU A 118 -11.08 -16.09 16.92
C LEU A 118 -10.72 -17.16 15.89
N ALA A 119 -10.11 -16.76 14.76
CA ALA A 119 -9.86 -17.66 13.62
C ALA A 119 -8.41 -18.14 13.54
N GLY A 120 -7.48 -17.55 14.30
CA GLY A 120 -6.05 -17.87 14.26
C GLY A 120 -5.34 -17.54 12.96
N GLN A 121 -6.07 -17.07 11.95
CA GLN A 121 -5.55 -16.68 10.64
C GLN A 121 -5.91 -15.23 10.33
N ILE A 122 -5.06 -14.56 9.57
CA ILE A 122 -5.18 -13.13 9.31
C ILE A 122 -5.62 -12.91 7.88
N ASP A 123 -6.57 -12.01 7.71
CA ASP A 123 -6.92 -11.49 6.38
C ASP A 123 -5.88 -10.46 5.95
N ILE A 124 -5.02 -10.85 5.00
CA ILE A 124 -4.04 -9.93 4.42
C ILE A 124 -4.66 -8.95 3.44
N GLY A 125 -5.87 -9.21 2.98
CA GLY A 125 -6.60 -8.30 2.07
C GLY A 125 -7.02 -6.99 2.72
N ARG A 126 -7.05 -6.94 4.04
CA ARG A 126 -7.37 -5.72 4.81
C ARG A 126 -6.25 -4.68 4.83
N PHE A 127 -5.02 -5.05 4.52
CA PHE A 127 -3.91 -4.09 4.51
C PHE A 127 -3.81 -3.38 3.16
N SER A 128 -3.88 -2.05 3.20
CA SER A 128 -3.70 -1.23 2.00
C SER A 128 -2.24 -1.23 1.56
N THR A 129 -1.99 -1.53 0.29
CA THR A 129 -0.64 -1.42 -0.30
C THR A 129 -0.18 0.03 -0.44
N ASP A 130 -1.09 0.99 -0.38
CA ASP A 130 -0.79 2.40 -0.59
C ASP A 130 0.01 3.01 0.55
N ASN A 131 -0.09 2.43 1.76
CA ASN A 131 0.66 2.85 2.95
C ASN A 131 1.94 2.03 3.20
N VAL A 132 2.24 1.05 2.36
CA VAL A 132 3.39 0.16 2.57
C VAL A 132 4.64 0.73 1.92
N GLU A 133 5.72 0.82 2.68
CA GLU A 133 7.07 1.14 2.21
C GLU A 133 7.79 -0.12 1.75
N MET A 134 7.75 -1.16 2.58
CA MET A 134 8.41 -2.42 2.31
C MET A 134 7.58 -3.60 2.83
N LEU A 135 7.52 -4.63 2.02
CA LEU A 135 6.96 -5.92 2.38
C LEU A 135 8.10 -6.93 2.41
N SER A 136 8.22 -7.69 3.50
CA SER A 136 9.22 -8.74 3.59
C SER A 136 8.62 -10.06 4.08
N LEU A 137 9.14 -11.17 3.56
CA LEU A 137 8.80 -12.50 3.97
C LEU A 137 10.05 -13.20 4.50
N ALA A 138 10.09 -13.44 5.80
CA ALA A 138 11.11 -14.24 6.45
C ALA A 138 10.58 -15.67 6.65
N VAL A 139 11.37 -16.67 6.28
CA VAL A 139 11.01 -18.08 6.42
C VAL A 139 11.88 -18.73 7.47
N GLY A 140 11.28 -19.13 8.58
CA GLY A 140 11.97 -19.63 9.76
C GLY A 140 12.06 -18.59 10.88
N GLN A 141 12.90 -18.84 11.86
CA GLN A 141 13.10 -17.94 13.00
C GLN A 141 13.91 -16.71 12.58
N GLY A 142 13.37 -15.51 12.84
CA GLY A 142 14.09 -14.26 12.64
C GLY A 142 15.24 -14.08 13.61
N GLU A 143 16.20 -13.24 13.23
CA GLU A 143 17.36 -12.90 14.06
C GLU A 143 17.07 -11.80 15.08
N ASP A 144 15.90 -11.15 14.98
CA ASP A 144 15.52 -10.06 15.86
C ASP A 144 15.06 -10.61 17.22
N LEU A 145 15.88 -10.41 18.24
CA LEU A 145 15.60 -10.82 19.60
C LEU A 145 14.46 -10.03 20.27
N LEU A 146 14.06 -8.91 19.69
CA LEU A 146 12.97 -8.08 20.19
C LEU A 146 11.61 -8.49 19.62
N GLN A 147 11.57 -9.48 18.74
CA GLN A 147 10.32 -10.01 18.21
C GLN A 147 9.48 -10.66 19.32
N SER A 148 8.15 -10.52 19.17
CA SER A 148 7.22 -11.22 20.05
C SER A 148 7.38 -12.73 19.88
N ALA A 149 7.17 -13.51 20.97
CA ALA A 149 7.25 -14.96 20.94
C ALA A 149 6.37 -15.59 19.87
N ARG A 150 5.25 -14.97 19.54
CA ARG A 150 4.34 -15.44 18.48
C ARG A 150 4.97 -15.34 17.09
N LEU A 151 5.67 -14.24 16.78
CA LEU A 151 6.39 -14.10 15.52
C LEU A 151 7.51 -15.11 15.43
N TYR A 152 8.22 -15.29 16.54
CA TYR A 152 9.35 -16.21 16.63
C TYR A 152 8.96 -17.68 16.45
N ALA A 153 7.79 -18.08 16.98
CA ALA A 153 7.30 -19.46 16.93
C ALA A 153 6.56 -19.81 15.61
N SER A 154 6.47 -18.89 14.66
CA SER A 154 5.76 -19.13 13.40
C SER A 154 6.64 -19.80 12.35
N ALA A 155 6.04 -20.47 11.37
CA ALA A 155 6.73 -21.09 10.24
C ALA A 155 7.39 -20.05 9.30
N GLY A 156 6.88 -18.83 9.34
CA GLY A 156 7.43 -17.67 8.69
C GLY A 156 6.63 -16.44 9.01
N VAL A 157 7.24 -15.29 8.81
CA VAL A 157 6.69 -13.98 9.17
C VAL A 157 6.59 -13.12 7.92
N LEU A 158 5.37 -12.65 7.65
CA LEU A 158 5.13 -11.59 6.69
C LEU A 158 5.20 -10.25 7.42
N ASN A 159 6.26 -9.48 7.19
CA ASN A 159 6.42 -8.14 7.75
C ASN A 159 5.91 -7.11 6.77
N ILE A 160 5.06 -6.23 7.26
CA ILE A 160 4.51 -5.08 6.55
C ILE A 160 5.08 -3.84 7.24
N GLU A 161 5.94 -3.12 6.56
CA GLU A 161 6.49 -1.86 7.03
C GLU A 161 5.78 -0.70 6.34
N THR A 162 5.22 0.21 7.14
CA THR A 162 4.51 1.37 6.61
C THR A 162 5.46 2.53 6.30
N GLU A 163 5.03 3.37 5.38
CA GLU A 163 5.77 4.57 4.97
C GLU A 163 5.83 5.59 6.12
N LYS A 164 7.03 5.82 6.64
CA LYS A 164 7.25 6.88 7.63
C LYS A 164 7.23 8.26 6.94
N PRO A 165 6.74 9.31 7.61
CA PRO A 165 6.70 10.66 7.05
C PRO A 165 8.09 11.14 6.67
N HIS A 166 8.30 11.36 5.38
CA HIS A 166 9.49 12.02 4.85
C HIS A 166 9.07 13.36 4.25
N LEU A 167 9.45 14.44 4.91
CA LEU A 167 9.15 15.80 4.49
C LEU A 167 10.45 16.47 4.04
N GLU A 168 10.43 17.05 2.84
CA GLU A 168 11.54 17.85 2.32
C GLU A 168 11.87 19.03 3.25
N GLU A 169 13.09 19.49 3.21
CA GLU A 169 13.50 20.67 3.97
C GLU A 169 12.65 21.87 3.58
N GLY A 170 12.18 22.61 4.57
CA GLY A 170 11.31 23.77 4.38
C GLY A 170 9.82 23.46 4.20
N ARG A 171 9.43 22.20 4.07
CA ARG A 171 8.01 21.81 4.03
C ARG A 171 7.56 21.20 5.35
N ASN A 172 6.49 21.76 5.89
CA ASN A 172 5.88 21.27 7.13
C ASN A 172 4.72 20.31 6.89
N THR A 173 4.19 20.29 5.67
CA THR A 173 3.02 19.50 5.31
C THR A 173 3.24 18.87 3.94
N ALA A 174 2.83 17.61 3.79
CA ALA A 174 2.73 16.95 2.49
C ALA A 174 1.47 16.08 2.45
N PHE A 175 0.92 15.91 1.26
CA PHE A 175 -0.20 15.00 1.05
C PHE A 175 -0.03 14.25 -0.27
N ARG A 176 -0.60 13.05 -0.30
CA ARG A 176 -0.66 12.22 -1.50
C ARG A 176 -2.07 11.68 -1.63
N VAL A 177 -2.67 11.91 -2.77
CA VAL A 177 -3.96 11.33 -3.13
C VAL A 177 -3.73 10.31 -4.23
N ARG A 178 -4.30 9.12 -4.08
CA ARG A 178 -4.30 8.08 -5.11
C ARG A 178 -5.72 7.63 -5.37
N MET A 179 -6.02 7.35 -6.62
CA MET A 179 -7.32 6.85 -7.05
C MET A 179 -7.10 5.58 -7.87
N LYS A 180 -7.69 4.48 -7.44
CA LYS A 180 -7.73 3.24 -8.22
C LYS A 180 -9.16 3.04 -8.73
N GLY A 181 -9.30 2.62 -9.96
CA GLY A 181 -10.58 2.29 -10.58
C GLY A 181 -10.47 1.00 -11.38
N GLY A 182 -11.56 0.29 -11.49
CA GLY A 182 -11.60 -0.98 -12.19
C GLY A 182 -12.98 -1.39 -12.67
N SER A 183 -13.07 -2.58 -13.24
CA SER A 183 -14.32 -3.16 -13.69
C SER A 183 -15.28 -3.42 -12.53
N PHE A 184 -16.56 -3.57 -12.85
CA PHE A 184 -17.62 -3.93 -11.91
C PHE A 184 -17.80 -2.95 -10.74
N GLY A 185 -17.67 -1.64 -11.04
CA GLY A 185 -17.88 -0.58 -10.08
C GLY A 185 -16.77 -0.46 -9.02
N TYR A 186 -15.59 -1.04 -9.28
CA TYR A 186 -14.45 -0.90 -8.36
C TYR A 186 -13.89 0.52 -8.37
N VAL A 187 -13.90 1.13 -7.19
CA VAL A 187 -13.33 2.46 -6.93
C VAL A 187 -12.64 2.43 -5.57
N SER A 188 -11.40 2.90 -5.52
CA SER A 188 -10.63 2.91 -4.27
C SER A 188 -9.76 4.17 -4.19
N PRO A 189 -10.30 5.27 -3.66
CA PRO A 189 -9.52 6.44 -3.30
C PRO A 189 -8.72 6.19 -2.03
N SER A 190 -7.52 6.77 -1.97
CA SER A 190 -6.68 6.80 -0.78
C SER A 190 -6.07 8.18 -0.59
N LEU A 191 -5.96 8.60 0.66
CA LEU A 191 -5.36 9.85 1.08
C LEU A 191 -4.28 9.57 2.10
N ARG A 192 -3.13 10.19 1.92
CA ARG A 192 -2.02 10.24 2.86
C ARG A 192 -1.72 11.70 3.17
N TRP A 193 -1.67 12.03 4.43
CA TRP A 193 -1.30 13.36 4.91
C TRP A 193 -0.22 13.26 5.97
N TRP A 194 0.80 14.07 5.81
CA TRP A 194 1.92 14.16 6.73
C TRP A 194 2.09 15.60 7.21
N GLN A 195 2.36 15.74 8.47
CA GLN A 195 2.56 17.05 9.12
C GLN A 195 3.77 16.98 10.03
N ARG A 196 4.66 17.97 9.91
CA ARG A 196 5.72 18.20 10.88
C ARG A 196 5.19 19.10 11.98
N VAL A 197 5.30 18.69 13.23
CA VAL A 197 4.93 19.45 14.42
C VAL A 197 6.20 19.76 15.20
N GLY A 198 6.86 20.88 14.86
CA GLY A 198 8.18 21.21 15.37
C GLY A 198 9.28 20.33 14.76
N ASP A 199 10.46 20.31 15.41
CA ASP A 199 11.65 19.67 14.82
C ASP A 199 11.71 18.16 15.03
N ARG A 200 11.01 17.65 16.03
CA ARG A 200 11.16 16.27 16.51
C ARG A 200 9.91 15.41 16.39
N THR A 201 8.77 16.04 16.05
CA THR A 201 7.48 15.34 15.99
C THR A 201 6.92 15.37 14.58
N ARG A 202 6.42 14.25 14.12
CA ARG A 202 5.74 14.12 12.83
C ARG A 202 4.43 13.38 13.02
N LEU A 203 3.41 13.82 12.33
CA LEU A 203 2.11 13.16 12.26
C LEU A 203 1.91 12.59 10.86
N ALA A 204 1.29 11.44 10.80
CA ALA A 204 0.79 10.84 9.57
C ALA A 204 -0.67 10.46 9.75
N VAL A 205 -1.49 10.76 8.75
CA VAL A 205 -2.88 10.30 8.69
C VAL A 205 -3.09 9.64 7.35
N ASN A 206 -3.61 8.43 7.39
CA ASN A 206 -3.93 7.62 6.23
C ASN A 206 -5.43 7.34 6.24
N ALA A 207 -6.07 7.48 5.09
CA ALA A 207 -7.46 7.14 4.89
C ALA A 207 -7.63 6.42 3.56
N ASP A 208 -8.27 5.27 3.61
CA ASP A 208 -8.54 4.44 2.44
C ASP A 208 -10.04 4.12 2.40
N TYR A 209 -10.60 4.22 1.22
CA TYR A 209 -11.95 3.77 0.94
C TYR A 209 -11.92 2.83 -0.24
N MET A 210 -12.76 1.81 -0.21
CA MET A 210 -12.93 0.88 -1.31
C MET A 210 -14.41 0.58 -1.49
N ARG A 211 -14.86 0.59 -2.73
CA ARG A 211 -16.18 0.11 -3.13
C ARG A 211 -16.06 -0.75 -4.38
N ALA A 212 -16.83 -1.82 -4.42
CA ALA A 212 -17.04 -2.60 -5.63
C ALA A 212 -18.47 -3.13 -5.66
N ASP A 213 -19.13 -3.05 -6.79
CA ASP A 213 -20.48 -3.61 -6.97
C ASP A 213 -20.41 -5.13 -7.18
N GLY A 214 -19.31 -5.62 -7.77
CA GLY A 214 -19.01 -7.04 -7.94
C GLY A 214 -20.01 -7.79 -8.82
N VAL A 215 -20.84 -7.08 -9.57
CA VAL A 215 -21.81 -7.67 -10.50
C VAL A 215 -21.11 -7.98 -11.82
N TYR A 216 -20.75 -9.25 -12.02
CA TYR A 216 -20.14 -9.69 -13.28
C TYR A 216 -20.89 -10.88 -13.88
N PRO A 217 -20.93 -10.97 -15.22
CA PRO A 217 -21.51 -12.12 -15.89
C PRO A 217 -20.54 -13.32 -15.81
N PHE A 218 -21.10 -14.49 -15.59
CA PHE A 218 -20.36 -15.75 -15.66
C PHE A 218 -21.18 -16.83 -16.38
N THR A 219 -20.50 -17.85 -16.89
CA THR A 219 -21.12 -19.00 -17.50
C THR A 219 -21.19 -20.12 -16.49
N LEU A 220 -22.40 -20.54 -16.16
CA LEU A 220 -22.66 -21.70 -15.33
C LEU A 220 -22.84 -22.94 -16.22
N VAL A 221 -22.00 -23.96 -16.00
CA VAL A 221 -22.12 -25.24 -16.67
C VAL A 221 -22.61 -26.28 -15.67
N ASN A 222 -23.80 -26.78 -15.86
CA ASN A 222 -24.37 -27.84 -15.03
C ASN A 222 -24.74 -29.03 -15.93
N GLY A 223 -23.85 -30.00 -16.05
CA GLY A 223 -23.99 -31.12 -16.97
C GLY A 223 -24.07 -30.63 -18.42
N LYS A 224 -25.20 -30.85 -19.08
CA LYS A 224 -25.45 -30.41 -20.48
C LYS A 224 -25.98 -29.00 -20.60
N TYR A 225 -26.36 -28.38 -19.50
CA TYR A 225 -26.96 -27.03 -19.50
C TYR A 225 -25.88 -25.99 -19.32
N VAL A 226 -25.87 -25.02 -20.22
CA VAL A 226 -24.96 -23.86 -20.17
C VAL A 226 -25.81 -22.62 -20.09
N THR A 227 -25.75 -21.91 -18.98
CA THR A 227 -26.49 -20.66 -18.77
C THR A 227 -25.52 -19.51 -18.52
N LYS A 228 -25.89 -18.31 -18.99
CA LYS A 228 -25.19 -17.07 -18.65
C LYS A 228 -25.92 -16.39 -17.52
N GLU A 229 -25.25 -16.25 -16.41
CA GLU A 229 -25.79 -15.67 -15.21
C GLU A 229 -24.99 -14.44 -14.77
N LYS A 230 -25.56 -13.62 -13.92
CA LYS A 230 -24.86 -12.51 -13.28
C LYS A 230 -24.74 -12.78 -11.80
N ARG A 231 -23.57 -12.50 -11.26
CA ARG A 231 -23.36 -12.55 -9.81
C ARG A 231 -24.20 -11.47 -9.14
N HIS A 232 -24.93 -11.83 -8.09
CA HIS A 232 -25.74 -10.94 -7.29
C HIS A 232 -25.22 -10.92 -5.84
N ASN A 233 -25.61 -9.91 -5.08
CA ASN A 233 -25.30 -9.77 -3.64
C ASN A 233 -23.79 -9.80 -3.34
N SER A 234 -22.98 -9.20 -4.22
CA SER A 234 -21.53 -9.15 -4.08
C SER A 234 -20.98 -7.73 -3.93
N ALA A 235 -21.86 -6.76 -3.74
CA ALA A 235 -21.45 -5.39 -3.46
C ALA A 235 -20.74 -5.33 -2.12
N ILE A 236 -19.60 -4.65 -2.09
CA ILE A 236 -18.81 -4.44 -0.90
C ILE A 236 -18.35 -2.99 -0.83
N TYR A 237 -18.27 -2.50 0.37
CA TYR A 237 -17.55 -1.26 0.69
C TYR A 237 -16.73 -1.46 1.96
N SER A 238 -15.59 -0.85 2.04
CA SER A 238 -14.77 -0.78 3.24
C SER A 238 -14.12 0.59 3.36
N TRP A 239 -13.86 1.01 4.56
CA TRP A 239 -13.07 2.19 4.85
C TRP A 239 -12.08 1.86 5.94
N GLN A 240 -10.92 2.45 5.87
CA GLN A 240 -9.85 2.30 6.84
C GLN A 240 -9.27 3.67 7.13
N GLY A 241 -8.96 3.91 8.38
CA GLY A 241 -8.29 5.11 8.83
C GLY A 241 -7.19 4.77 9.80
N GLU A 242 -6.02 5.36 9.62
CA GLU A 242 -4.88 5.21 10.52
C GLU A 242 -4.29 6.58 10.82
N ALA A 243 -3.97 6.83 12.07
CA ALA A 243 -3.20 7.98 12.49
C ALA A 243 -1.95 7.51 13.24
N ALA A 244 -0.82 8.13 12.93
CA ALA A 244 0.45 7.80 13.55
C ALA A 244 1.17 9.07 13.99
N LEU A 245 1.80 9.00 15.16
CA LEU A 245 2.66 10.03 15.73
C LEU A 245 4.05 9.44 15.89
N TYR A 246 5.02 10.13 15.33
CA TYR A 246 6.44 9.79 15.42
C TYR A 246 7.16 10.90 16.19
N HIS A 247 7.82 10.54 17.26
CA HIS A 247 8.59 11.49 18.07
C HIS A 247 10.01 10.99 18.28
N THR A 248 10.99 11.84 18.01
CA THR A 248 12.40 11.54 18.26
C THR A 248 12.86 12.33 19.48
N PHE A 249 13.28 11.64 20.53
CA PHE A 249 13.79 12.27 21.74
C PHE A 249 15.21 12.84 21.53
N GLY A 250 15.62 13.70 22.44
CA GLY A 250 16.93 14.37 22.36
C GLY A 250 18.14 13.44 22.53
N ASP A 251 17.95 12.29 23.15
CA ASP A 251 18.93 11.20 23.35
C ASP A 251 18.98 10.21 22.18
N GLY A 252 18.20 10.44 21.14
CA GLY A 252 18.11 9.56 19.97
C GLY A 252 17.07 8.45 20.09
N GLY A 253 16.33 8.38 21.19
CA GLY A 253 15.20 7.47 21.34
C GLY A 253 14.06 7.83 20.38
N GLU A 254 13.34 6.83 19.88
CA GLU A 254 12.17 7.02 19.01
C GLU A 254 10.92 6.46 19.68
N LEU A 255 9.82 7.19 19.55
CA LEU A 255 8.49 6.75 19.99
C LEU A 255 7.55 6.82 18.79
N ASP A 256 7.02 5.68 18.38
CA ASP A 256 6.02 5.54 17.34
C ASP A 256 4.69 5.09 17.97
N VAL A 257 3.67 5.93 17.87
CA VAL A 257 2.31 5.62 18.36
C VAL A 257 1.38 5.57 17.16
N LYS A 258 0.68 4.46 16.99
CA LYS A 258 -0.26 4.26 15.89
C LYS A 258 -1.62 3.81 16.41
N GLY A 259 -2.66 4.32 15.79
CA GLY A 259 -4.02 3.90 16.01
C GLY A 259 -4.78 3.88 14.69
N GLY A 260 -5.62 2.86 14.50
CA GLY A 260 -6.38 2.70 13.25
C GLY A 260 -7.65 1.89 13.44
N TYR A 261 -8.53 2.06 12.44
CA TYR A 261 -9.79 1.32 12.33
C TYR A 261 -9.97 0.82 10.91
#